data_af690c475b07c9d3df1d537a26c2e46d
#
_entry.id   af690c475b07c9d3df1d537a26c2e46d
#
_cell.length_a   1.000
_cell.length_b   1.000
_cell.length_c   1.000
_cell.angle_alpha   90.00
_cell.angle_beta   90.00
_cell.angle_gamma   90.00
#
_symmetry.space_group_name_H-M   'P 1'
#
loop_
_entity.id
_entity.type
_entity.pdbx_description
1 polymer ?
#
loop_
_entity_poly.entity_id
_entity_poly.type
_entity_poly.pdbx_seq_one_letter_code
_entity_poly.pdbx_strand_id
1 'polypeptide(L)'
;MKLATIRHRDQTLYGQVIGDRFYPVQEALKTRYATLKDLISDGSLTQLAAQQTRQEDGIDLAKVSYLPPIPEPGKIICVGLNYRKLYPVDGVAPPDPSQIILFGKERDTLLGHQQKLETPTGAAAHSFDYEGEIAVIIGTAGRHIAQDDAMAHVMGYSIFNDGSVRDWQKHSIYAGKNFAGSGSWGPWITTADEIKDPATMSLTTHLN
;
A
#
# COMPACT_ATOMS: atom_id res chain seq x y z
N MET A 1 -1.66 0.92 15.31
CA MET A 1 -0.40 1.67 15.03
C MET A 1 -0.35 2.14 13.60
N LYS A 2 0.40 3.21 13.29
CA LYS A 2 0.75 3.62 11.92
C LYS A 2 2.22 3.29 11.66
N LEU A 3 2.51 2.53 10.60
CA LEU A 3 3.84 2.00 10.28
C LEU A 3 4.29 2.51 8.92
N ALA A 4 5.46 3.12 8.85
CA ALA A 4 6.00 3.70 7.63
C ALA A 4 7.45 3.29 7.38
N THR A 5 7.84 3.38 6.11
CA THR A 5 9.23 3.40 5.67
C THR A 5 9.49 4.75 5.00
N ILE A 6 10.57 5.40 5.40
CA ILE A 6 10.92 6.75 4.94
C ILE A 6 12.38 6.82 4.52
N ARG A 7 12.71 7.86 3.77
CA ARG A 7 14.10 8.33 3.57
C ARG A 7 14.30 9.62 4.30
N HIS A 8 15.34 9.68 5.14
CA HIS A 8 15.78 10.89 5.83
C HIS A 8 17.31 10.95 5.85
N ARG A 9 17.92 12.06 5.41
CA ARG A 9 19.39 12.24 5.33
C ARG A 9 20.08 11.03 4.66
N ASP A 10 19.58 10.61 3.51
CA ASP A 10 20.08 9.47 2.70
C ASP A 10 20.00 8.10 3.36
N GLN A 11 19.35 8.00 4.51
CA GLN A 11 19.09 6.73 5.19
C GLN A 11 17.65 6.28 4.97
N THR A 12 17.47 5.00 4.70
CA THR A 12 16.16 4.34 4.74
C THR A 12 15.90 3.90 6.18
N LEU A 13 14.79 4.38 6.73
CA LEU A 13 14.35 4.09 8.09
C LEU A 13 12.93 3.54 8.05
N TYR A 14 12.61 2.59 8.94
CA TYR A 14 11.25 2.17 9.18
C TYR A 14 10.89 2.33 10.66
N GLY A 15 9.61 2.49 10.96
CA GLY A 15 9.17 2.74 12.33
C GLY A 15 7.70 3.14 12.43
N GLN A 16 7.38 3.80 13.54
CA GLN A 16 6.03 4.26 13.86
C GLN A 16 5.82 5.73 13.50
N VAL A 17 4.59 6.06 13.12
CA VAL A 17 4.11 7.43 13.00
C VAL A 17 3.16 7.72 14.17
N ILE A 18 3.45 8.76 14.95
CA ILE A 18 2.66 9.23 16.07
C ILE A 18 2.47 10.76 15.91
N GLY A 19 1.23 11.19 15.72
CA GLY A 19 0.95 12.59 15.39
C GLY A 19 1.62 13.01 14.08
N ASP A 20 2.42 14.06 14.14
CA ASP A 20 3.20 14.63 13.04
C ASP A 20 4.66 14.17 13.00
N ARG A 21 5.00 13.13 13.76
CA ARG A 21 6.38 12.65 13.92
C ARG A 21 6.52 11.18 13.55
N PHE A 22 7.65 10.88 12.95
CA PHE A 22 8.14 9.54 12.68
C PHE A 22 9.16 9.11 13.73
N TYR A 23 8.98 7.96 14.32
CA TYR A 23 9.87 7.35 15.31
C TYR A 23 10.53 6.12 14.70
N PRO A 24 11.83 6.18 14.39
CA PRO A 24 12.56 5.03 13.85
C PRO A 24 12.54 3.85 14.80
N VAL A 25 12.59 2.67 14.25
CA VAL A 25 12.83 1.46 15.04
C VAL A 25 14.18 1.58 15.76
N GLN A 26 14.22 1.15 17.02
CA GLN A 26 15.47 1.17 17.81
C GLN A 26 16.48 0.15 17.27
N GLU A 27 17.77 0.44 17.45
CA GLU A 27 18.87 -0.33 16.86
C GLU A 27 18.84 -1.82 17.22
N ALA A 28 18.41 -2.17 18.43
CA ALA A 28 18.28 -3.57 18.86
C ALA A 28 17.27 -4.36 18.00
N LEU A 29 16.14 -3.74 17.63
CA LEU A 29 15.17 -4.35 16.71
C LEU A 29 15.64 -4.29 15.27
N LYS A 30 16.27 -3.19 14.84
CA LYS A 30 16.80 -3.03 13.49
C LYS A 30 17.89 -4.06 13.17
N THR A 31 18.75 -4.40 14.13
CA THR A 31 19.77 -5.43 13.97
C THR A 31 19.14 -6.80 13.73
N ARG A 32 18.00 -7.09 14.36
CA ARG A 32 17.27 -8.34 14.20
C ARG A 32 16.38 -8.36 12.98
N TYR A 33 15.75 -7.23 12.65
CA TYR A 33 14.83 -7.07 11.55
C TYR A 33 15.27 -5.88 10.69
N ALA A 34 15.94 -6.17 9.58
CA ALA A 34 16.50 -5.13 8.72
C ALA A 34 15.45 -4.24 8.06
N THR A 35 14.22 -4.77 7.87
CA THR A 35 13.11 -4.08 7.22
C THR A 35 11.82 -4.22 8.02
N LEU A 36 10.85 -3.34 7.74
CA LEU A 36 9.49 -3.47 8.27
C LEU A 36 8.84 -4.81 7.88
N LYS A 37 9.12 -5.29 6.66
CA LYS A 37 8.65 -6.59 6.20
C LYS A 37 9.16 -7.74 7.06
N ASP A 38 10.44 -7.73 7.43
CA ASP A 38 11.03 -8.78 8.27
C ASP A 38 10.36 -8.83 9.64
N LEU A 39 10.16 -7.66 10.24
CA LEU A 39 9.50 -7.51 11.54
C LEU A 39 8.03 -7.99 11.51
N ILE A 40 7.31 -7.67 10.43
CA ILE A 40 5.93 -8.15 10.22
C ILE A 40 5.93 -9.67 10.03
N SER A 41 6.81 -10.19 9.19
CA SER A 41 6.87 -11.62 8.87
C SER A 41 7.20 -12.50 10.08
N ASP A 42 7.93 -11.97 11.05
CA ASP A 42 8.24 -12.65 12.31
C ASP A 42 7.10 -12.51 13.36
N GLY A 43 6.07 -11.72 13.09
CA GLY A 43 4.99 -11.44 14.05
C GLY A 43 5.40 -10.54 15.23
N SER A 44 6.53 -9.84 15.12
CA SER A 44 7.15 -9.08 16.22
C SER A 44 6.69 -7.65 16.35
N LEU A 45 5.54 -7.27 15.81
CA LEU A 45 4.99 -5.91 15.90
C LEU A 45 4.77 -5.43 17.33
N THR A 46 4.50 -6.35 18.26
CA THR A 46 4.35 -6.02 19.70
C THR A 46 5.63 -5.46 20.30
N GLN A 47 6.81 -5.89 19.81
CA GLN A 47 8.09 -5.36 20.26
C GLN A 47 8.29 -3.90 19.78
N LEU A 48 7.83 -3.58 18.58
CA LEU A 48 7.84 -2.21 18.09
C LEU A 48 6.82 -1.34 18.85
N ALA A 49 5.64 -1.88 19.15
CA ALA A 49 4.63 -1.19 19.95
C ALA A 49 5.11 -0.86 21.37
N ALA A 50 5.92 -1.73 21.97
CA ALA A 50 6.48 -1.55 23.29
C ALA A 50 7.70 -0.61 23.32
N GLN A 51 8.19 -0.17 22.16
CA GLN A 51 9.31 0.75 22.08
C GLN A 51 8.96 2.09 22.74
N GLN A 52 9.78 2.51 23.69
CA GLN A 52 9.63 3.84 24.29
C GLN A 52 10.04 4.91 23.28
N THR A 53 9.16 5.88 23.06
CA THR A 53 9.40 7.01 22.18
C THR A 53 9.49 8.29 23.02
N ARG A 54 10.55 9.06 22.84
CA ARG A 54 10.68 10.40 23.40
C ARG A 54 10.39 11.42 22.30
N GLN A 55 9.81 12.55 22.65
CA GLN A 55 9.45 13.55 21.66
C GLN A 55 10.67 14.05 20.86
N GLU A 56 11.82 14.17 21.51
CA GLU A 56 13.08 14.57 20.89
C GLU A 56 13.62 13.57 19.85
N ASP A 57 13.28 12.28 19.96
CA ASP A 57 13.73 11.25 19.05
C ASP A 57 12.88 11.21 17.76
N GLY A 58 11.76 11.92 17.72
CA GLY A 58 10.85 11.95 16.60
C GLY A 58 11.34 12.86 15.48
N ILE A 59 11.31 12.35 14.24
CA ILE A 59 11.60 13.10 13.02
C ILE A 59 10.29 13.72 12.51
N ASP A 60 10.31 15.02 12.24
CA ASP A 60 9.20 15.75 11.67
C ASP A 60 8.84 15.17 10.29
N LEU A 61 7.58 14.78 10.09
CA LEU A 61 7.10 14.22 8.83
C LEU A 61 7.23 15.18 7.63
N ALA A 62 7.29 16.49 7.87
CA ALA A 62 7.55 17.47 6.82
C ALA A 62 9.00 17.43 6.28
N LYS A 63 9.90 16.73 6.97
CA LYS A 63 11.33 16.63 6.61
C LYS A 63 11.73 15.26 6.06
N VAL A 64 10.78 14.41 5.76
CA VAL A 64 11.05 13.08 5.25
C VAL A 64 10.53 12.90 3.81
N SER A 65 11.12 11.96 3.10
CA SER A 65 10.54 11.44 1.85
C SER A 65 9.94 10.08 2.13
N TYR A 66 8.67 9.90 1.81
CA TYR A 66 8.02 8.61 1.98
C TYR A 66 8.53 7.61 0.93
N LEU A 67 8.78 6.41 1.37
CA LEU A 67 8.92 5.23 0.52
C LEU A 67 7.61 4.41 0.60
N PRO A 68 7.37 3.47 -0.29
CA PRO A 68 6.33 2.47 -0.05
C PRO A 68 6.51 1.88 1.35
N PRO A 69 5.47 1.68 2.16
CA PRO A 69 5.62 1.17 3.53
C PRO A 69 6.42 -0.14 3.61
N ILE A 70 6.28 -1.00 2.57
CA ILE A 70 7.13 -2.16 2.34
C ILE A 70 7.71 -2.01 0.92
N PRO A 71 8.94 -1.49 0.74
CA PRO A 71 9.51 -1.24 -0.58
C PRO A 71 9.69 -2.50 -1.43
N GLU A 72 9.89 -3.64 -0.77
CA GLU A 72 10.07 -4.93 -1.43
C GLU A 72 9.01 -5.95 -0.96
N PRO A 73 7.74 -5.79 -1.35
CA PRO A 73 6.71 -6.77 -1.05
C PRO A 73 7.01 -8.09 -1.77
N GLY A 74 6.56 -9.20 -1.21
CA GLY A 74 6.70 -10.52 -1.84
C GLY A 74 5.78 -10.67 -3.05
N LYS A 75 4.54 -10.26 -2.90
CA LYS A 75 3.50 -10.28 -3.94
C LYS A 75 2.59 -9.07 -3.77
N ILE A 76 2.12 -8.54 -4.89
CA ILE A 76 1.03 -7.58 -4.95
C ILE A 76 -0.02 -8.21 -5.86
N ILE A 77 -1.17 -8.51 -5.30
CA ILE A 77 -2.30 -9.11 -6.02
C ILE A 77 -3.45 -8.11 -5.96
N CYS A 78 -3.92 -7.70 -7.11
CA CYS A 78 -5.04 -6.78 -7.25
C CYS A 78 -6.31 -7.54 -7.61
N VAL A 79 -7.45 -7.06 -7.11
CA VAL A 79 -8.78 -7.56 -7.42
C VAL A 79 -9.48 -6.54 -8.32
N GLY A 80 -9.68 -6.88 -9.58
CA GLY A 80 -10.36 -6.02 -10.56
C GLY A 80 -11.87 -6.00 -10.36
N LEU A 81 -12.50 -4.85 -10.66
CA LEU A 81 -13.95 -4.62 -10.54
C LEU A 81 -14.50 -4.96 -9.15
N ASN A 82 -13.76 -4.62 -8.10
CA ASN A 82 -14.08 -4.99 -6.72
C ASN A 82 -15.13 -4.07 -6.05
N TYR A 83 -15.26 -2.84 -6.53
CA TYR A 83 -16.22 -1.89 -5.99
C TYR A 83 -17.53 -1.90 -6.80
N ARG A 84 -18.64 -2.27 -6.16
CA ARG A 84 -19.93 -2.45 -6.79
C ARG A 84 -20.64 -1.17 -7.23
N LYS A 85 -20.07 0.01 -7.00
CA LYS A 85 -20.82 1.25 -7.16
C LYS A 85 -20.30 2.17 -8.25
N LEU A 86 -21.32 2.70 -8.97
CA LEU A 86 -21.27 3.95 -9.74
C LEU A 86 -19.98 4.08 -10.54
N TYR A 87 -19.93 3.32 -11.59
CA TYR A 87 -18.98 3.57 -12.65
C TYR A 87 -19.48 4.79 -13.42
N PRO A 88 -18.87 5.95 -13.26
CA PRO A 88 -19.39 7.17 -13.92
C PRO A 88 -19.00 7.25 -15.39
N VAL A 89 -18.34 6.24 -15.94
CA VAL A 89 -17.98 6.22 -17.36
C VAL A 89 -19.24 5.87 -18.15
N ASP A 90 -19.78 6.84 -18.84
CA ASP A 90 -20.95 6.74 -19.72
C ASP A 90 -22.26 6.30 -19.04
N GLY A 91 -22.37 6.42 -17.73
CA GLY A 91 -23.60 6.12 -16.98
C GLY A 91 -24.01 4.66 -16.93
N VAL A 92 -23.20 3.73 -17.44
CA VAL A 92 -23.48 2.29 -17.45
C VAL A 92 -22.42 1.59 -16.60
N ALA A 93 -22.85 1.03 -15.47
CA ALA A 93 -21.97 0.17 -14.68
C ALA A 93 -21.67 -1.14 -15.47
N PRO A 94 -20.41 -1.62 -15.53
CA PRO A 94 -20.15 -2.92 -16.08
C PRO A 94 -20.88 -4.00 -15.25
N PRO A 95 -21.29 -5.11 -15.87
CA PRO A 95 -21.87 -6.21 -15.11
C PRO A 95 -20.85 -6.76 -14.10
N ASP A 96 -21.34 -7.25 -12.97
CA ASP A 96 -20.50 -7.94 -12.00
C ASP A 96 -19.78 -9.12 -12.71
N PRO A 97 -18.46 -9.26 -12.53
CA PRO A 97 -17.73 -10.36 -13.15
C PRO A 97 -18.20 -11.70 -12.58
N SER A 98 -18.41 -12.70 -13.46
CA SER A 98 -18.78 -14.06 -13.05
C SER A 98 -17.71 -14.79 -12.24
N GLN A 99 -16.48 -14.33 -12.31
CA GLN A 99 -15.32 -14.84 -11.58
C GLN A 99 -14.49 -13.66 -11.05
N ILE A 100 -13.80 -13.87 -9.93
CA ILE A 100 -12.89 -12.87 -9.39
C ILE A 100 -11.76 -12.62 -10.40
N ILE A 101 -11.59 -11.36 -10.79
CA ILE A 101 -10.51 -10.95 -11.69
C ILE A 101 -9.29 -10.65 -10.83
N LEU A 102 -8.23 -11.42 -11.01
CA LEU A 102 -6.96 -11.22 -10.31
C LEU A 102 -5.85 -10.85 -11.30
N PHE A 103 -5.00 -9.90 -10.90
CA PHE A 103 -3.77 -9.57 -11.63
C PHE A 103 -2.66 -9.19 -10.66
N GLY A 104 -1.41 -9.28 -11.11
CA GLY A 104 -0.25 -8.87 -10.33
C GLY A 104 0.15 -7.43 -10.62
N LYS A 105 0.73 -6.77 -9.62
CA LYS A 105 1.45 -5.52 -9.79
C LYS A 105 2.91 -5.71 -9.42
N GLU A 106 3.81 -5.25 -10.29
CA GLU A 106 5.25 -5.42 -10.12
C GLU A 106 5.84 -4.38 -9.17
N ARG A 107 6.97 -4.72 -8.54
CA ARG A 107 7.61 -3.86 -7.54
C ARG A 107 8.15 -2.55 -8.09
N ASP A 108 8.62 -2.54 -9.31
CA ASP A 108 9.16 -1.36 -10.00
C ASP A 108 8.09 -0.32 -10.36
N THR A 109 6.81 -0.70 -10.24
CA THR A 109 5.71 0.27 -10.34
C THR A 109 5.58 1.14 -9.10
N LEU A 110 6.16 0.74 -7.95
CA LEU A 110 5.87 1.34 -6.65
C LEU A 110 6.65 2.63 -6.42
N LEU A 111 5.92 3.66 -6.07
CA LEU A 111 6.39 4.93 -5.53
C LEU A 111 5.83 5.16 -4.12
N GLY A 112 6.50 5.96 -3.32
CA GLY A 112 6.01 6.37 -2.01
C GLY A 112 4.97 7.49 -2.10
N HIS A 113 4.33 7.77 -0.98
CA HIS A 113 3.41 8.89 -0.83
C HIS A 113 4.09 10.22 -1.21
N GLN A 114 3.34 11.12 -1.87
CA GLN A 114 3.82 12.41 -2.39
C GLN A 114 4.85 12.33 -3.54
N GLN A 115 5.24 11.15 -3.97
CA GLN A 115 6.04 11.01 -5.18
C GLN A 115 5.13 11.11 -6.42
N LYS A 116 5.65 11.73 -7.47
CA LYS A 116 4.91 11.90 -8.73
C LYS A 116 4.89 10.58 -9.49
N LEU A 117 3.70 10.16 -9.90
CA LEU A 117 3.59 9.04 -10.84
C LEU A 117 4.29 9.37 -12.15
N GLU A 118 4.96 8.38 -12.71
CA GLU A 118 5.63 8.51 -14.01
C GLU A 118 4.62 8.21 -15.12
N THR A 119 4.24 9.25 -15.86
CA THR A 119 3.40 9.06 -17.03
C THR A 119 4.19 8.34 -18.11
N PRO A 120 3.71 7.20 -18.62
CA PRO A 120 4.35 6.50 -19.72
C PRO A 120 4.52 7.38 -20.95
N THR A 121 5.46 7.06 -21.82
CA THR A 121 5.71 7.82 -23.05
C THR A 121 4.87 7.34 -24.23
N GLY A 122 4.78 8.16 -25.28
CA GLY A 122 4.09 7.82 -26.54
C GLY A 122 2.60 7.62 -26.37
N ALA A 123 2.03 6.66 -27.10
CA ALA A 123 0.58 6.41 -27.10
C ALA A 123 0.03 6.00 -25.73
N ALA A 124 0.85 5.37 -24.87
CA ALA A 124 0.44 4.97 -23.54
C ALA A 124 0.08 6.16 -22.62
N ALA A 125 0.71 7.32 -22.85
CA ALA A 125 0.42 8.54 -22.08
C ALA A 125 -1.02 9.02 -22.21
N HIS A 126 -1.66 8.78 -23.35
CA HIS A 126 -2.98 9.33 -23.67
C HIS A 126 -4.12 8.71 -22.86
N SER A 127 -3.90 7.51 -22.33
CA SER A 127 -4.91 6.79 -21.54
C SER A 127 -4.41 6.43 -20.15
N PHE A 128 -3.37 7.12 -19.65
CA PHE A 128 -2.91 6.97 -18.29
C PHE A 128 -3.89 7.62 -17.30
N ASP A 129 -4.35 6.84 -16.35
CA ASP A 129 -5.43 7.21 -15.44
C ASP A 129 -5.12 6.72 -14.02
N TYR A 130 -5.76 7.29 -13.02
CA TYR A 130 -5.61 6.94 -11.61
C TYR A 130 -6.68 5.94 -11.15
N GLU A 131 -6.36 5.17 -10.12
CA GLU A 131 -7.31 4.34 -9.38
C GLU A 131 -6.99 4.38 -7.88
N GLY A 132 -7.85 5.02 -7.09
CA GLY A 132 -7.73 4.99 -5.63
C GLY A 132 -8.17 3.64 -5.08
N GLU A 133 -7.31 3.00 -4.30
CA GLU A 133 -7.49 1.63 -3.83
C GLU A 133 -7.16 1.49 -2.34
N ILE A 134 -7.77 0.50 -1.70
CA ILE A 134 -7.39 0.06 -0.36
C ILE A 134 -6.41 -1.10 -0.51
N ALA A 135 -5.20 -0.94 0.01
CA ALA A 135 -4.24 -2.02 0.12
C ALA A 135 -4.46 -2.79 1.43
N VAL A 136 -4.66 -4.10 1.32
CA VAL A 136 -4.76 -5.02 2.47
C VAL A 136 -3.41 -5.70 2.66
N ILE A 137 -2.84 -5.60 3.84
CA ILE A 137 -1.52 -6.14 4.15
C ILE A 137 -1.66 -7.45 4.92
N ILE A 138 -1.17 -8.53 4.34
CA ILE A 138 -1.13 -9.84 4.98
C ILE A 138 0.08 -9.92 5.89
N GLY A 139 -0.15 -10.14 7.18
CA GLY A 139 0.89 -10.24 8.21
C GLY A 139 1.20 -11.68 8.61
N THR A 140 0.22 -12.56 8.55
CA THR A 140 0.39 -13.96 8.91
C THR A 140 0.32 -14.83 7.66
N ALA A 141 1.37 -15.58 7.38
CA ALA A 141 1.38 -16.51 6.26
C ALA A 141 0.34 -17.63 6.45
N GLY A 142 -0.23 -18.12 5.33
CA GLY A 142 -1.18 -19.21 5.38
C GLY A 142 -1.42 -19.86 4.03
N ARG A 143 -2.01 -21.06 4.07
CA ARG A 143 -2.46 -21.81 2.89
C ARG A 143 -3.75 -22.56 3.27
N HIS A 144 -4.67 -22.65 2.33
CA HIS A 144 -5.99 -23.28 2.56
C HIS A 144 -6.76 -22.65 3.73
N ILE A 145 -6.66 -21.32 3.86
CA ILE A 145 -7.31 -20.54 4.91
C ILE A 145 -8.82 -20.59 4.68
N ALA A 146 -9.57 -20.96 5.71
CA ALA A 146 -11.03 -20.89 5.64
C ALA A 146 -11.48 -19.41 5.58
N GLN A 147 -12.62 -19.16 4.96
CA GLN A 147 -13.16 -17.80 4.81
C GLN A 147 -13.30 -17.09 6.17
N ASP A 148 -13.79 -17.78 7.17
CA ASP A 148 -14.02 -17.22 8.51
C ASP A 148 -12.71 -16.86 9.23
N ASP A 149 -11.59 -17.49 8.86
CA ASP A 149 -10.26 -17.25 9.43
C ASP A 149 -9.47 -16.19 8.65
N ALA A 150 -9.93 -15.79 7.46
CA ALA A 150 -9.15 -14.94 6.55
C ALA A 150 -8.73 -13.60 7.19
N MET A 151 -9.60 -12.98 7.97
CA MET A 151 -9.33 -11.70 8.61
C MET A 151 -8.25 -11.77 9.69
N ALA A 152 -8.00 -12.93 10.30
CA ALA A 152 -6.91 -13.13 11.25
C ALA A 152 -5.51 -13.05 10.60
N HIS A 153 -5.44 -13.16 9.28
CA HIS A 153 -4.20 -13.03 8.52
C HIS A 153 -3.89 -11.58 8.10
N VAL A 154 -4.87 -10.67 8.24
CA VAL A 154 -4.72 -9.26 7.87
C VAL A 154 -4.02 -8.50 8.99
N MET A 155 -2.85 -7.91 8.68
CA MET A 155 -2.09 -7.09 9.63
C MET A 155 -2.57 -5.65 9.64
N GLY A 156 -3.04 -5.13 8.51
CA GLY A 156 -3.46 -3.74 8.42
C GLY A 156 -3.83 -3.32 7.01
N TYR A 157 -4.04 -2.01 6.87
CA TYR A 157 -4.55 -1.38 5.67
C TYR A 157 -3.74 -0.16 5.31
N SER A 158 -3.71 0.16 4.03
CA SER A 158 -3.05 1.34 3.49
C SER A 158 -3.82 1.86 2.28
N ILE A 159 -3.38 2.97 1.73
CA ILE A 159 -3.93 3.55 0.50
C ILE A 159 -2.96 3.28 -0.65
N PHE A 160 -3.52 2.95 -1.81
CA PHE A 160 -2.78 2.71 -3.02
C PHE A 160 -3.40 3.48 -4.18
N ASN A 161 -2.58 4.00 -5.08
CA ASN A 161 -3.01 4.51 -6.37
C ASN A 161 -2.52 3.54 -7.45
N ASP A 162 -3.45 2.80 -8.07
CA ASP A 162 -3.15 1.82 -9.11
C ASP A 162 -3.21 2.47 -10.50
N GLY A 163 -2.20 3.29 -10.80
CA GLY A 163 -2.10 3.95 -12.09
C GLY A 163 -2.19 2.96 -13.25
N SER A 164 -2.99 3.34 -14.26
CA SER A 164 -3.48 2.43 -15.29
C SER A 164 -3.40 3.08 -16.66
N VAL A 165 -2.88 2.35 -17.64
CA VAL A 165 -2.97 2.73 -19.05
C VAL A 165 -4.16 2.02 -19.67
N ARG A 166 -5.28 2.71 -19.80
CA ARG A 166 -6.59 2.11 -20.17
C ARG A 166 -6.58 1.40 -21.52
N ASP A 167 -5.94 1.98 -22.51
CA ASP A 167 -5.87 1.37 -23.83
C ASP A 167 -5.07 0.07 -23.84
N TRP A 168 -4.02 -0.02 -23.01
CA TRP A 168 -3.21 -1.23 -22.90
C TRP A 168 -3.90 -2.35 -22.14
N GLN A 169 -4.86 -2.03 -21.28
CA GLN A 169 -5.70 -3.04 -20.62
C GLN A 169 -6.52 -3.86 -21.63
N LYS A 170 -6.81 -3.29 -22.83
CA LYS A 170 -7.47 -4.02 -23.91
C LYS A 170 -6.62 -5.19 -24.46
N HIS A 171 -5.31 -5.09 -24.34
CA HIS A 171 -4.39 -6.16 -24.69
C HIS A 171 -4.22 -7.15 -23.54
N SER A 172 -3.99 -6.64 -22.35
CA SER A 172 -3.81 -7.39 -21.11
C SER A 172 -3.97 -6.46 -19.93
N ILE A 173 -4.70 -6.89 -18.91
CA ILE A 173 -4.79 -6.11 -17.65
C ILE A 173 -3.39 -5.89 -17.10
N TYR A 174 -2.56 -6.92 -17.08
CA TYR A 174 -1.17 -6.84 -16.63
C TYR A 174 -0.36 -5.77 -17.40
N ALA A 175 -0.47 -5.73 -18.72
CA ALA A 175 0.26 -4.75 -19.53
C ALA A 175 -0.17 -3.30 -19.22
N GLY A 176 -1.46 -3.06 -18.98
CA GLY A 176 -1.98 -1.74 -18.64
C GLY A 176 -1.68 -1.28 -17.20
N LYS A 177 -1.25 -2.20 -16.33
CA LYS A 177 -1.07 -1.95 -14.90
C LYS A 177 0.39 -1.92 -14.43
N ASN A 178 1.35 -2.31 -15.28
CA ASN A 178 2.74 -2.55 -14.86
C ASN A 178 3.78 -1.69 -15.60
N PHE A 179 3.48 -0.41 -15.79
CA PHE A 179 4.48 0.57 -16.17
C PHE A 179 5.30 0.98 -14.95
N ALA A 180 6.62 1.13 -15.11
CA ALA A 180 7.50 1.58 -14.04
C ALA A 180 7.01 2.91 -13.44
N GLY A 181 7.06 3.05 -12.12
CA GLY A 181 6.64 4.27 -11.42
C GLY A 181 5.16 4.64 -11.59
N SER A 182 4.30 3.71 -11.98
CA SER A 182 2.87 3.96 -12.24
C SER A 182 1.97 3.82 -11.02
N GLY A 183 2.45 3.30 -9.89
CA GLY A 183 1.67 3.09 -8.68
C GLY A 183 2.27 3.81 -7.47
N SER A 184 1.43 4.34 -6.60
CA SER A 184 1.87 4.99 -5.37
C SER A 184 1.22 4.33 -4.16
N TRP A 185 2.02 4.05 -3.13
CA TRP A 185 1.60 3.37 -1.92
C TRP A 185 2.02 4.10 -0.65
N GLY A 186 1.10 4.34 0.26
CA GLY A 186 1.34 4.97 1.54
C GLY A 186 0.27 5.97 1.96
N PRO A 187 0.57 6.87 2.93
CA PRO A 187 1.90 7.15 3.52
C PRO A 187 2.38 6.10 4.53
N TRP A 188 1.48 5.32 5.11
CA TRP A 188 1.77 4.30 6.14
C TRP A 188 0.77 3.14 6.05
N ILE A 189 1.05 2.10 6.80
CA ILE A 189 0.10 1.03 7.10
C ILE A 189 -0.54 1.34 8.45
N THR A 190 -1.87 1.36 8.52
CA THR A 190 -2.62 1.39 9.78
C THR A 190 -2.92 -0.05 10.18
N THR A 191 -2.50 -0.47 11.37
CA THR A 191 -2.71 -1.84 11.85
C THR A 191 -4.20 -2.16 12.05
N ALA A 192 -4.58 -3.42 11.86
CA ALA A 192 -5.98 -3.86 11.82
C ALA A 192 -6.73 -3.62 13.15
N ASP A 193 -6.02 -3.58 14.28
CA ASP A 193 -6.59 -3.27 15.59
C ASP A 193 -7.14 -1.84 15.70
N GLU A 194 -6.66 -0.90 14.88
CA GLU A 194 -7.22 0.47 14.79
C GLU A 194 -8.47 0.55 13.90
N ILE A 195 -8.72 -0.47 13.08
CA ILE A 195 -9.84 -0.52 12.14
C ILE A 195 -10.77 -1.66 12.55
N LYS A 196 -11.78 -1.32 13.34
CA LYS A 196 -12.67 -2.33 13.93
C LYS A 196 -13.43 -3.16 12.90
N ASP A 197 -13.90 -2.51 11.84
CA ASP A 197 -14.65 -3.16 10.77
C ASP A 197 -14.24 -2.54 9.42
N PRO A 198 -13.47 -3.26 8.61
CA PRO A 198 -13.04 -2.78 7.29
C PRO A 198 -14.21 -2.57 6.32
N ALA A 199 -15.35 -3.21 6.52
CA ALA A 199 -16.52 -3.01 5.68
C ALA A 199 -17.14 -1.60 5.82
N THR A 200 -16.80 -0.87 6.89
CA THR A 200 -17.24 0.51 7.11
C THR A 200 -16.31 1.56 6.52
N MET A 201 -15.15 1.16 5.99
CA MET A 201 -14.24 2.09 5.35
C MET A 201 -14.87 2.70 4.09
N SER A 202 -14.60 3.97 3.87
CA SER A 202 -14.90 4.68 2.62
C SER A 202 -13.61 5.14 1.96
N LEU A 203 -13.58 5.06 0.63
CA LEU A 203 -12.48 5.54 -0.18
C LEU A 203 -12.97 6.70 -1.05
N THR A 204 -12.24 7.80 -1.02
CA THR A 204 -12.50 8.96 -1.86
C THR A 204 -11.23 9.35 -2.61
N THR A 205 -11.35 9.60 -3.89
CA THR A 205 -10.25 10.08 -4.73
C THR A 205 -10.57 11.48 -5.23
N HIS A 206 -9.61 12.39 -5.14
CA HIS A 206 -9.71 13.76 -5.67
C HIS A 206 -8.63 13.96 -6.74
N LEU A 207 -9.02 14.51 -7.87
CA LEU A 207 -8.13 14.90 -8.96
C LEU A 207 -8.27 16.41 -9.17
N ASN A 208 -7.22 17.18 -8.82
CA ASN A 208 -7.05 18.64 -8.95
C ASN A 208 -8.12 19.50 -8.25
#